data_761865d38fb4d23f6291efb05369e8d6
#
_entry.id   761865d38fb4d23f6291efb05369e8d6
#
_cell.length_a   1.000
_cell.length_b   1.000
_cell.length_c   1.000
_cell.angle_alpha   90.00
_cell.angle_beta   90.00
_cell.angle_gamma   90.00
#
_symmetry.space_group_name_H-M   'P 1'
#
loop_
_entity.id
_entity.type
_entity.pdbx_description
1 polymer ?
#
loop_
_entity_poly.entity_id
_entity_poly.type
_entity_poly.pdbx_seq_one_letter_code
_entity_poly.pdbx_strand_id
1 'polypeptide(L)'
;MICCRSRTSCLTFARRKFEDDICILLGTGLRIGELYGLTVKDVDFKNNCIYVNHQLVWLCDRRNNIKRMAKIHKPKTTAGIRTIPMTKNVADCFRHVIMTRNQLAQNLEVDGYKDFVFATDFGLESADNFSKALKNIVNAYNRLHPNEPQLPHVSPHILRHTFCTNMINYGMNIKTVQYLMGHSSVQMTLEVYTHANQENVISDFANIMNKCESECDDMHPAV
;
A
#
# COMPACT_ATOMS: atom_id res chain seq x y z
N MET A 1 12.97 2.16 9.22
CA MET A 1 12.24 3.46 9.15
C MET A 1 12.51 4.06 7.77
N ILE A 2 11.64 3.77 6.78
CA ILE A 2 11.75 4.39 5.44
C ILE A 2 11.00 5.71 5.56
N CYS A 3 11.71 6.74 6.01
CA CYS A 3 11.18 8.09 6.14
C CYS A 3 11.26 8.79 4.78
N CYS A 4 10.11 9.25 4.26
CA CYS A 4 9.99 10.11 3.08
C CYS A 4 10.60 11.50 3.33
N ARG A 5 11.92 11.60 3.48
CA ARG A 5 12.65 12.88 3.50
C ARG A 5 14.05 12.74 2.93
N SER A 6 14.17 12.80 1.61
CA SER A 6 15.24 13.53 0.94
C SER A 6 14.92 13.64 -0.55
N ARG A 7 14.42 14.81 -0.95
CA ARG A 7 14.46 15.27 -2.33
C ARG A 7 15.91 15.59 -2.65
N THR A 8 16.65 14.65 -3.17
CA THR A 8 17.95 14.95 -3.77
C THR A 8 18.15 14.11 -5.00
N SER A 9 18.08 14.83 -6.09
CA SER A 9 18.70 14.68 -7.41
C SER A 9 19.07 13.29 -7.93
N CYS A 10 18.65 13.07 -9.15
CA CYS A 10 19.23 12.17 -10.14
C CYS A 10 18.90 10.69 -10.01
N LEU A 11 17.63 10.38 -10.05
CA LEU A 11 17.17 9.05 -10.35
C LEU A 11 16.13 9.12 -11.45
N THR A 12 16.50 8.55 -12.59
CA THR A 12 15.82 8.52 -13.88
C THR A 12 14.28 8.52 -13.80
N PHE A 13 13.65 9.07 -14.83
CA PHE A 13 12.21 9.19 -15.08
C PHE A 13 11.35 7.98 -14.62
N ALA A 14 11.86 6.75 -14.75
CA ALA A 14 11.21 5.53 -14.29
C ALA A 14 11.09 5.44 -12.75
N ARG A 15 11.96 6.09 -12.00
CA ARG A 15 11.94 6.12 -10.53
C ARG A 15 10.84 7.05 -10.01
N ARG A 16 10.61 8.18 -10.66
CA ARG A 16 9.54 9.13 -10.30
C ARG A 16 8.16 8.53 -10.55
N LYS A 17 8.02 7.73 -11.59
CA LYS A 17 6.73 7.11 -11.97
C LYS A 17 6.11 6.26 -10.87
N PHE A 18 6.91 5.52 -10.10
CA PHE A 18 6.42 4.60 -9.06
C PHE A 18 6.58 5.14 -7.64
N GLU A 19 7.01 6.39 -7.47
CA GLU A 19 7.16 7.01 -6.15
C GLU A 19 5.79 7.17 -5.47
N ASP A 20 4.79 7.62 -6.21
CA ASP A 20 3.42 7.75 -5.72
C ASP A 20 2.80 6.39 -5.39
N ASP A 21 3.02 5.37 -6.24
CA ASP A 21 2.53 4.00 -6.01
C ASP A 21 3.07 3.42 -4.70
N ILE A 22 4.37 3.61 -4.45
CA ILE A 22 5.03 3.17 -3.20
C ILE A 22 4.45 3.92 -2.00
N CYS A 23 4.30 5.25 -2.11
CA CYS A 23 3.73 6.09 -1.06
C CYS A 23 2.29 5.65 -0.72
N ILE A 24 1.46 5.43 -1.73
CA ILE A 24 0.08 5.00 -1.56
C ILE A 24 0.03 3.60 -0.92
N LEU A 25 0.82 2.64 -1.40
CA LEU A 25 0.84 1.28 -0.82
C LEU A 25 1.28 1.27 0.64
N LEU A 26 2.33 2.03 0.99
CA LEU A 26 2.83 2.17 2.36
C LEU A 26 1.86 2.94 3.27
N GLY A 27 1.03 3.82 2.70
CA GLY A 27 0.07 4.63 3.46
C GLY A 27 -1.33 4.02 3.57
N THR A 28 -1.64 2.95 2.81
CA THR A 28 -3.00 2.38 2.73
C THR A 28 -3.07 0.88 2.94
N GLY A 29 -1.96 0.17 2.72
CA GLY A 29 -1.93 -1.29 2.75
C GLY A 29 -2.75 -1.97 1.65
N LEU A 30 -3.10 -1.29 0.56
CA LEU A 30 -3.79 -1.88 -0.59
C LEU A 30 -3.00 -3.05 -1.18
N ARG A 31 -3.72 -4.03 -1.74
CA ARG A 31 -3.10 -5.01 -2.64
C ARG A 31 -2.78 -4.32 -3.97
N ILE A 32 -1.70 -4.73 -4.64
CA ILE A 32 -1.31 -4.12 -5.92
C ILE A 32 -2.41 -4.22 -6.98
N GLY A 33 -3.16 -5.32 -7.01
CA GLY A 33 -4.31 -5.47 -7.91
C GLY A 33 -5.49 -4.56 -7.54
N GLU A 34 -5.70 -4.28 -6.25
CA GLU A 34 -6.69 -3.31 -5.79
C GLU A 34 -6.25 -1.90 -6.22
N LEU A 35 -4.98 -1.51 -5.96
CA LEU A 35 -4.44 -0.22 -6.37
C LEU A 35 -4.63 0.05 -7.86
N TYR A 36 -4.18 -0.88 -8.70
CA TYR A 36 -4.25 -0.72 -10.16
C TYR A 36 -5.64 -0.90 -10.76
N GLY A 37 -6.57 -1.45 -9.97
CA GLY A 37 -7.99 -1.51 -10.32
C GLY A 37 -8.75 -0.21 -10.04
N LEU A 38 -8.23 0.70 -9.20
CA LEU A 38 -8.95 1.91 -8.82
C LEU A 38 -9.31 2.79 -10.01
N THR A 39 -10.55 3.24 -10.03
CA THR A 39 -11.04 4.31 -10.91
C THR A 39 -11.07 5.63 -10.14
N VAL A 40 -11.16 6.76 -10.85
CA VAL A 40 -11.25 8.08 -10.19
C VAL A 40 -12.45 8.17 -9.26
N LYS A 41 -13.54 7.46 -9.55
CA LYS A 41 -14.75 7.44 -8.72
C LYS A 41 -14.55 6.74 -7.38
N ASP A 42 -13.54 5.88 -7.26
CA ASP A 42 -13.23 5.16 -6.02
C ASP A 42 -12.40 6.01 -5.05
N VAL A 43 -11.88 7.16 -5.49
CA VAL A 43 -11.07 8.08 -4.68
C VAL A 43 -11.89 9.30 -4.30
N ASP A 44 -12.35 9.34 -3.06
CA ASP A 44 -13.15 10.44 -2.53
C ASP A 44 -12.27 11.46 -1.81
N PHE A 45 -11.91 12.53 -2.52
CA PHE A 45 -11.10 13.63 -1.95
C PHE A 45 -11.88 14.50 -0.96
N LYS A 46 -13.22 14.49 -1.00
CA LYS A 46 -14.06 15.27 -0.08
C LYS A 46 -14.07 14.64 1.31
N ASN A 47 -14.22 13.30 1.36
CA ASN A 47 -14.23 12.54 2.60
C ASN A 47 -12.86 11.95 2.96
N ASN A 48 -11.82 12.21 2.15
CA ASN A 48 -10.47 11.66 2.29
C ASN A 48 -10.46 10.15 2.46
N CYS A 49 -11.11 9.41 1.55
CA CYS A 49 -11.16 7.97 1.61
C CYS A 49 -11.14 7.31 0.21
N ILE A 50 -10.82 6.02 0.21
CA ILE A 50 -10.76 5.14 -0.95
C ILE A 50 -11.80 4.03 -0.77
N TYR A 51 -12.63 3.79 -1.77
CA TYR A 51 -13.60 2.69 -1.80
C TYR A 51 -13.00 1.49 -2.54
N VAL A 52 -12.69 0.43 -1.81
CA VAL A 52 -12.14 -0.81 -2.38
C VAL A 52 -13.28 -1.81 -2.55
N ASN A 53 -13.66 -2.11 -3.79
CA ASN A 53 -14.76 -3.02 -4.12
C ASN A 53 -14.44 -3.93 -5.31
N HIS A 54 -13.27 -3.79 -5.92
CA HIS A 54 -12.79 -4.58 -7.04
C HIS A 54 -11.25 -4.56 -7.12
N GLN A 55 -10.69 -5.38 -8.00
CA GLN A 55 -9.26 -5.45 -8.28
C GLN A 55 -8.99 -5.77 -9.74
N LEU A 56 -7.90 -5.24 -10.26
CA LEU A 56 -7.37 -5.60 -11.58
C LEU A 56 -6.59 -6.91 -11.48
N VAL A 57 -6.87 -7.83 -12.40
CA VAL A 57 -6.15 -9.09 -12.52
C VAL A 57 -5.71 -9.25 -13.98
N TRP A 58 -4.47 -9.70 -14.19
CA TRP A 58 -3.97 -10.05 -15.51
C TRP A 58 -4.06 -11.55 -15.72
N LEU A 59 -4.86 -11.98 -16.69
CA LEU A 59 -5.02 -13.38 -17.06
C LEU A 59 -4.20 -13.69 -18.31
N CYS A 60 -3.61 -14.88 -18.32
CA CYS A 60 -3.00 -15.46 -19.51
C CYS A 60 -3.80 -16.71 -19.87
N ASP A 61 -4.42 -16.73 -21.05
CA ASP A 61 -5.10 -17.93 -21.55
C ASP A 61 -4.27 -18.54 -22.68
N ARG A 62 -3.46 -19.53 -22.32
CA ARG A 62 -2.60 -20.25 -23.28
C ARG A 62 -3.39 -21.11 -24.25
N ARG A 63 -4.62 -21.55 -23.90
CA ARG A 63 -5.46 -22.41 -24.76
C ARG A 63 -6.02 -21.62 -25.93
N ASN A 64 -6.40 -20.35 -25.70
CA ASN A 64 -6.93 -19.45 -26.72
C ASN A 64 -5.88 -18.51 -27.29
N ASN A 65 -4.57 -18.80 -27.10
CA ASN A 65 -3.44 -17.99 -27.54
C ASN A 65 -3.48 -16.52 -27.07
N ILE A 66 -4.21 -16.25 -25.96
CA ILE A 66 -4.28 -14.94 -25.32
C ILE A 66 -3.05 -14.81 -24.40
N LYS A 67 -2.08 -14.04 -24.83
CA LYS A 67 -0.83 -13.85 -24.06
C LYS A 67 -1.05 -13.09 -22.76
N ARG A 68 -1.95 -12.11 -22.73
CA ARG A 68 -2.25 -11.29 -21.55
C ARG A 68 -3.54 -10.49 -21.74
N MET A 69 -4.46 -10.56 -20.80
CA MET A 69 -5.72 -9.83 -20.80
C MET A 69 -6.01 -9.26 -19.40
N ALA A 70 -6.39 -7.98 -19.34
CA ALA A 70 -6.85 -7.34 -18.12
C ALA A 70 -8.30 -7.76 -17.82
N LYS A 71 -8.60 -8.04 -16.55
CA LYS A 71 -9.93 -8.35 -16.06
C LYS A 71 -10.16 -7.67 -14.72
N ILE A 72 -11.41 -7.27 -14.46
CA ILE A 72 -11.81 -6.75 -13.17
C ILE A 72 -12.55 -7.85 -12.39
N HIS A 73 -12.03 -8.17 -11.22
CA HIS A 73 -12.64 -9.14 -10.32
C HIS A 73 -13.16 -8.46 -9.06
N LYS A 74 -14.35 -8.85 -8.63
CA LYS A 74 -14.85 -8.49 -7.29
C LYS A 74 -14.07 -9.27 -6.23
N PRO A 75 -13.93 -8.74 -5.01
CA PRO A 75 -13.34 -9.48 -3.90
C PRO A 75 -14.08 -10.80 -3.66
N LYS A 76 -13.31 -11.84 -3.33
CA LYS A 76 -13.87 -13.18 -3.04
C LYS A 76 -14.68 -13.22 -1.74
N THR A 77 -14.43 -12.28 -0.82
CA THR A 77 -15.09 -12.18 0.49
C THR A 77 -15.60 -10.77 0.72
N THR A 78 -16.61 -10.62 1.56
CA THR A 78 -17.14 -9.32 1.98
C THR A 78 -16.09 -8.45 2.67
N ALA A 79 -15.13 -9.05 3.38
CA ALA A 79 -14.01 -8.35 4.00
C ALA A 79 -13.11 -7.60 2.98
N GLY A 80 -13.13 -8.03 1.73
CA GLY A 80 -12.43 -7.33 0.65
C GLY A 80 -13.09 -6.01 0.24
N ILE A 81 -14.38 -5.81 0.55
CA ILE A 81 -15.11 -4.56 0.30
C ILE A 81 -14.96 -3.69 1.54
N ARG A 82 -14.27 -2.56 1.38
CA ARG A 82 -13.93 -1.71 2.51
C ARG A 82 -13.63 -0.27 2.09
N THR A 83 -13.70 0.63 3.04
CA THR A 83 -13.29 2.03 2.89
C THR A 83 -11.99 2.26 3.67
N ILE A 84 -10.99 2.82 3.00
CA ILE A 84 -9.69 3.13 3.60
C ILE A 84 -9.54 4.64 3.70
N PRO A 85 -9.30 5.22 4.89
CA PRO A 85 -9.05 6.64 5.04
C PRO A 85 -7.69 7.01 4.41
N MET A 86 -7.59 8.20 3.85
CA MET A 86 -6.36 8.74 3.27
C MET A 86 -5.75 9.79 4.18
N THR A 87 -4.44 9.71 4.38
CA THR A 87 -3.67 10.85 4.89
C THR A 87 -3.51 11.91 3.80
N LYS A 88 -3.14 13.13 4.20
CA LYS A 88 -2.86 14.21 3.24
C LYS A 88 -1.83 13.79 2.18
N ASN A 89 -0.74 13.13 2.61
CA ASN A 89 0.30 12.68 1.68
C ASN A 89 -0.24 11.69 0.64
N VAL A 90 -1.06 10.73 1.06
CA VAL A 90 -1.69 9.76 0.15
C VAL A 90 -2.63 10.46 -0.83
N ALA A 91 -3.45 11.41 -0.34
CA ALA A 91 -4.34 12.18 -1.19
C ALA A 91 -3.57 13.03 -2.22
N ASP A 92 -2.43 13.61 -1.82
CA ASP A 92 -1.58 14.39 -2.73
C ASP A 92 -0.93 13.49 -3.81
N CYS A 93 -0.49 12.27 -3.44
CA CYS A 93 -0.02 11.27 -4.41
C CYS A 93 -1.12 10.91 -5.43
N PHE A 94 -2.35 10.65 -4.98
CA PHE A 94 -3.46 10.38 -5.90
C PHE A 94 -3.76 11.57 -6.83
N ARG A 95 -3.77 12.80 -6.31
CA ARG A 95 -3.94 14.00 -7.14
C ARG A 95 -2.86 14.09 -8.21
N HIS A 96 -1.60 13.86 -7.82
CA HIS A 96 -0.48 13.90 -8.75
C HIS A 96 -0.62 12.85 -9.85
N VAL A 97 -0.92 11.59 -9.50
CA VAL A 97 -1.14 10.52 -10.48
C VAL A 97 -2.30 10.86 -11.43
N ILE A 98 -3.44 11.31 -10.90
CA ILE A 98 -4.62 11.64 -11.71
C ILE A 98 -4.34 12.81 -12.65
N MET A 99 -3.59 13.84 -12.21
CA MET A 99 -3.24 14.99 -13.04
C MET A 99 -2.22 14.67 -14.13
N THR A 100 -1.31 13.74 -13.86
CA THR A 100 -0.20 13.41 -14.76
C THR A 100 -0.48 12.21 -15.67
N ARG A 101 -1.58 11.46 -15.44
CA ARG A 101 -1.96 10.34 -16.31
C ARG A 101 -2.32 10.81 -17.72
N ASN A 102 -2.06 9.98 -18.71
CA ASN A 102 -2.38 10.29 -20.09
C ASN A 102 -3.89 10.35 -20.33
N GLN A 103 -4.34 11.29 -21.16
CA GLN A 103 -5.75 11.40 -21.56
C GLN A 103 -6.25 10.19 -22.35
N LEU A 104 -5.39 9.51 -23.12
CA LEU A 104 -5.74 8.27 -23.81
C LEU A 104 -6.16 7.15 -22.84
N ALA A 105 -5.62 7.17 -21.64
CA ALA A 105 -5.95 6.23 -20.58
C ALA A 105 -7.38 6.42 -20.01
N GLN A 106 -7.96 7.60 -20.14
CA GLN A 106 -9.31 7.92 -19.66
C GLN A 106 -10.39 7.14 -20.41
N ASN A 107 -10.13 6.80 -21.68
CA ASN A 107 -11.07 6.08 -22.56
C ASN A 107 -10.94 4.55 -22.46
N LEU A 108 -9.98 4.06 -21.68
CA LEU A 108 -9.75 2.63 -21.51
C LEU A 108 -10.88 2.01 -20.69
N GLU A 109 -11.52 0.99 -21.26
CA GLU A 109 -12.60 0.25 -20.60
C GLU A 109 -12.20 -1.21 -20.41
N VAL A 110 -12.41 -1.74 -19.20
CA VAL A 110 -12.24 -3.16 -18.88
C VAL A 110 -13.44 -3.61 -18.05
N ASP A 111 -14.18 -4.60 -18.53
CA ASP A 111 -15.35 -5.18 -17.87
C ASP A 111 -16.37 -4.14 -17.36
N GLY A 112 -16.59 -3.04 -18.12
CA GLY A 112 -17.50 -1.94 -17.78
C GLY A 112 -16.91 -0.87 -16.85
N TYR A 113 -15.68 -1.01 -16.41
CA TYR A 113 -14.95 0.00 -15.63
C TYR A 113 -14.15 0.92 -16.54
N LYS A 114 -14.21 2.21 -16.27
CA LYS A 114 -13.54 3.28 -17.04
C LYS A 114 -12.81 4.22 -16.10
N ASP A 115 -11.98 5.08 -16.69
CA ASP A 115 -11.33 6.18 -15.97
C ASP A 115 -10.42 5.70 -14.83
N PHE A 116 -9.58 4.70 -15.15
CA PHE A 116 -8.62 4.14 -14.21
C PHE A 116 -7.58 5.17 -13.76
N VAL A 117 -7.23 5.15 -12.48
CA VAL A 117 -6.23 6.06 -11.90
C VAL A 117 -4.84 5.74 -12.45
N PHE A 118 -4.47 4.46 -12.52
CA PHE A 118 -3.14 3.98 -12.90
C PHE A 118 -3.13 3.44 -14.34
N ALA A 119 -3.35 4.33 -15.28
CA ALA A 119 -3.29 3.98 -16.68
C ALA A 119 -2.12 4.71 -17.36
N THR A 120 -1.52 4.05 -18.35
CA THR A 120 -0.36 4.51 -19.12
C THR A 120 -0.73 4.63 -20.59
N ASP A 121 0.18 5.17 -21.40
CA ASP A 121 0.05 5.24 -22.87
C ASP A 121 -0.10 3.85 -23.52
N PHE A 122 0.33 2.81 -22.83
CA PHE A 122 0.31 1.42 -23.30
C PHE A 122 -0.81 0.57 -22.68
N GLY A 123 -1.72 1.18 -21.90
CA GLY A 123 -2.81 0.52 -21.21
C GLY A 123 -2.70 0.58 -19.69
N LEU A 124 -3.34 -0.36 -18.99
CA LEU A 124 -3.31 -0.44 -17.54
C LEU A 124 -1.94 -0.87 -17.01
N GLU A 125 -1.56 -0.30 -15.88
CA GLU A 125 -0.33 -0.70 -15.17
C GLU A 125 -0.46 -2.14 -14.63
N SER A 126 0.66 -2.79 -14.36
CA SER A 126 0.67 -4.17 -13.93
C SER A 126 1.57 -4.42 -12.73
N ALA A 127 1.17 -5.39 -11.92
CA ALA A 127 1.97 -5.85 -10.77
C ALA A 127 3.38 -6.31 -11.17
N ASP A 128 3.56 -6.90 -12.36
CA ASP A 128 4.86 -7.35 -12.85
C ASP A 128 5.79 -6.19 -13.17
N ASN A 129 5.26 -5.13 -13.81
CA ASN A 129 6.04 -3.93 -14.12
C ASN A 129 6.48 -3.23 -12.83
N PHE A 130 5.56 -3.11 -11.87
CA PHE A 130 5.86 -2.53 -10.56
C PHE A 130 6.89 -3.36 -9.79
N SER A 131 6.77 -4.68 -9.77
CA SER A 131 7.73 -5.57 -9.10
C SER A 131 9.12 -5.47 -9.71
N LYS A 132 9.22 -5.37 -11.05
CA LYS A 132 10.49 -5.13 -11.75
C LYS A 132 11.08 -3.77 -11.39
N ALA A 133 10.25 -2.72 -11.33
CA ALA A 133 10.69 -1.38 -10.96
C ALA A 133 11.21 -1.34 -9.51
N LEU A 134 10.50 -1.96 -8.55
CA LEU A 134 10.97 -2.09 -7.16
C LEU A 134 12.33 -2.78 -7.08
N LYS A 135 12.49 -3.91 -7.78
CA LYS A 135 13.78 -4.63 -7.83
C LYS A 135 14.90 -3.73 -8.35
N ASN A 136 14.64 -2.97 -9.43
CA ASN A 136 15.62 -2.06 -10.01
C ASN A 136 15.97 -0.91 -9.06
N ILE A 137 14.98 -0.36 -8.33
CA ILE A 137 15.17 0.70 -7.33
C ILE A 137 16.06 0.19 -6.19
N VAL A 138 15.75 -0.99 -5.63
CA VAL A 138 16.54 -1.62 -4.56
C VAL A 138 17.96 -1.90 -5.01
N ASN A 139 18.14 -2.52 -6.19
CA ASN A 139 19.45 -2.81 -6.73
C ASN A 139 20.28 -1.52 -6.99
N ALA A 140 19.64 -0.47 -7.47
CA ALA A 140 20.29 0.82 -7.70
C ALA A 140 20.72 1.47 -6.38
N TYR A 141 19.85 1.44 -5.35
CA TYR A 141 20.19 1.93 -4.02
C TYR A 141 21.39 1.18 -3.45
N ASN A 142 21.33 -0.14 -3.42
CA ASN A 142 22.39 -0.99 -2.87
C ASN A 142 23.75 -0.79 -3.57
N ARG A 143 23.72 -0.56 -4.88
CA ARG A 143 24.93 -0.26 -5.65
C ARG A 143 25.51 1.14 -5.34
N LEU A 144 24.64 2.13 -5.09
CA LEU A 144 25.07 3.50 -4.80
C LEU A 144 25.51 3.69 -3.34
N HIS A 145 25.09 2.79 -2.45
CA HIS A 145 25.37 2.83 -1.02
C HIS A 145 26.03 1.52 -0.53
N PRO A 146 27.22 1.16 -1.05
CA PRO A 146 27.87 -0.13 -0.74
C PRO A 146 28.27 -0.27 0.73
N ASN A 147 28.51 0.85 1.41
CA ASN A 147 28.94 0.90 2.81
C ASN A 147 27.77 1.07 3.81
N GLU A 148 26.55 1.17 3.33
CA GLU A 148 25.34 1.25 4.14
C GLU A 148 24.66 -0.12 4.24
N PRO A 149 23.76 -0.34 5.23
CA PRO A 149 22.94 -1.54 5.31
C PRO A 149 22.17 -1.75 3.99
N GLN A 150 22.38 -2.90 3.38
CA GLN A 150 21.78 -3.22 2.10
C GLN A 150 20.27 -3.44 2.27
N LEU A 151 19.47 -2.84 1.39
CA LEU A 151 18.04 -3.08 1.36
C LEU A 151 17.76 -4.53 0.91
N PRO A 152 16.90 -5.25 1.65
CA PRO A 152 16.47 -6.59 1.25
C PRO A 152 15.61 -6.54 -0.02
N HIS A 153 15.24 -7.71 -0.53
CA HIS A 153 14.24 -7.80 -1.59
C HIS A 153 12.93 -7.14 -1.15
N VAL A 154 12.43 -6.18 -1.94
CA VAL A 154 11.15 -5.51 -1.71
C VAL A 154 10.15 -5.92 -2.80
N SER A 155 8.94 -6.27 -2.38
CA SER A 155 7.81 -6.61 -3.26
C SER A 155 6.56 -5.82 -2.83
N PRO A 156 5.50 -5.77 -3.68
CA PRO A 156 4.23 -5.14 -3.29
C PRO A 156 3.64 -5.72 -2.00
N HIS A 157 3.81 -7.03 -1.77
CA HIS A 157 3.36 -7.68 -0.54
C HIS A 157 4.14 -7.23 0.69
N ILE A 158 5.46 -7.02 0.55
CA ILE A 158 6.29 -6.49 1.64
C ILE A 158 5.88 -5.07 2.00
N LEU A 159 5.58 -4.19 1.03
CA LEU A 159 5.06 -2.85 1.31
C LEU A 159 3.74 -2.90 2.11
N ARG A 160 2.84 -3.80 1.72
CA ARG A 160 1.59 -4.03 2.43
C ARG A 160 1.81 -4.61 3.83
N HIS A 161 2.74 -5.56 4.00
CA HIS A 161 3.11 -6.09 5.32
C HIS A 161 3.71 -5.01 6.21
N THR A 162 4.55 -4.15 5.65
CA THR A 162 5.12 -2.99 6.36
C THR A 162 4.02 -2.05 6.87
N PHE A 163 2.98 -1.75 6.05
CA PHE A 163 1.82 -0.99 6.52
C PHE A 163 1.15 -1.68 7.72
N CYS A 164 0.85 -2.99 7.61
CA CYS A 164 0.20 -3.76 8.67
C CYS A 164 0.99 -3.70 9.99
N THR A 165 2.28 -4.00 9.93
CA THR A 165 3.18 -3.99 11.08
C THR A 165 3.28 -2.60 11.71
N ASN A 166 3.43 -1.55 10.87
CA ASN A 166 3.51 -0.18 11.36
C ASN A 166 2.23 0.25 12.09
N MET A 167 1.04 -0.09 11.55
CA MET A 167 -0.24 0.26 12.18
C MET A 167 -0.39 -0.40 13.56
N ILE A 168 0.02 -1.68 13.68
CA ILE A 168 -0.02 -2.38 14.96
C ILE A 168 1.00 -1.77 15.94
N ASN A 169 2.23 -1.49 15.50
CA ASN A 169 3.28 -0.88 16.33
C ASN A 169 2.92 0.53 16.79
N TYR A 170 2.11 1.27 16.02
CA TYR A 170 1.56 2.57 16.43
C TYR A 170 0.31 2.44 17.34
N GLY A 171 -0.04 1.23 17.79
CA GLY A 171 -1.12 0.99 18.74
C GLY A 171 -2.51 0.91 18.12
N MET A 172 -2.63 0.79 16.79
CA MET A 172 -3.94 0.62 16.18
C MET A 172 -4.55 -0.73 16.57
N ASN A 173 -5.83 -0.73 16.94
CA ASN A 173 -6.54 -1.95 17.28
C ASN A 173 -6.46 -2.98 16.14
N ILE A 174 -6.15 -4.23 16.48
CA ILE A 174 -5.92 -5.31 15.51
C ILE A 174 -7.14 -5.59 14.62
N LYS A 175 -8.37 -5.40 15.13
CA LYS A 175 -9.60 -5.53 14.35
C LYS A 175 -9.72 -4.42 13.30
N THR A 176 -9.27 -3.20 13.65
CA THR A 176 -9.21 -2.09 12.70
C THR A 176 -8.17 -2.35 11.62
N VAL A 177 -6.99 -2.87 11.99
CA VAL A 177 -5.97 -3.27 11.01
C VAL A 177 -6.49 -4.39 10.11
N GLN A 178 -7.15 -5.42 10.67
CA GLN A 178 -7.80 -6.48 9.91
C GLN A 178 -8.77 -5.92 8.86
N TYR A 179 -9.61 -4.95 9.25
CA TYR A 179 -10.56 -4.30 8.35
C TYR A 179 -9.83 -3.54 7.23
N LEU A 180 -8.85 -2.70 7.56
CA LEU A 180 -8.09 -1.92 6.57
C LEU A 180 -7.34 -2.82 5.60
N MET A 181 -6.81 -3.93 6.08
CA MET A 181 -6.13 -4.93 5.25
C MET A 181 -7.10 -5.75 4.40
N GLY A 182 -8.40 -5.79 4.72
CA GLY A 182 -9.37 -6.67 4.07
C GLY A 182 -9.01 -8.14 4.25
N HIS A 183 -8.59 -8.51 5.46
CA HIS A 183 -8.33 -9.90 5.84
C HIS A 183 -9.61 -10.56 6.34
N SER A 184 -9.92 -11.75 5.83
CA SER A 184 -11.10 -12.51 6.21
C SER A 184 -11.03 -13.05 7.65
N SER A 185 -9.83 -13.18 8.21
CA SER A 185 -9.62 -13.60 9.60
C SER A 185 -8.56 -12.74 10.30
N VAL A 186 -8.66 -12.66 11.63
CA VAL A 186 -7.64 -12.00 12.48
C VAL A 186 -6.33 -12.75 12.42
N GLN A 187 -6.38 -14.08 12.28
CA GLN A 187 -5.21 -14.94 12.16
C GLN A 187 -4.25 -14.45 11.08
N MET A 188 -4.76 -14.07 9.89
CA MET A 188 -3.94 -13.53 8.81
C MET A 188 -3.21 -12.23 9.18
N THR A 189 -3.83 -11.40 10.02
CA THR A 189 -3.22 -10.15 10.50
C THR A 189 -2.14 -10.43 11.55
N LEU A 190 -2.40 -11.38 12.45
CA LEU A 190 -1.45 -11.83 13.46
C LEU A 190 -0.22 -12.49 12.86
N GLU A 191 -0.38 -13.34 11.84
CA GLU A 191 0.73 -13.99 11.14
C GLU A 191 1.70 -12.95 10.54
N VAL A 192 1.17 -11.90 9.91
CA VAL A 192 2.00 -10.80 9.39
C VAL A 192 2.79 -10.12 10.51
N TYR A 193 2.17 -9.92 11.67
CA TYR A 193 2.79 -9.25 12.82
C TYR A 193 3.84 -10.12 13.52
N THR A 194 3.56 -11.40 13.76
CA THR A 194 4.46 -12.31 14.49
C THR A 194 5.77 -12.56 13.77
N HIS A 195 5.77 -12.57 12.43
CA HIS A 195 7.01 -12.67 11.65
C HIS A 195 7.93 -11.45 11.79
N ALA A 196 7.39 -10.31 12.24
CA ALA A 196 8.15 -9.06 12.34
C ALA A 196 8.67 -8.74 13.76
N ASN A 197 8.17 -9.39 14.82
CA ASN A 197 8.28 -8.83 16.19
C ASN A 197 8.74 -9.80 17.29
N GLN A 198 9.55 -10.81 17.03
CA GLN A 198 10.14 -11.61 18.12
C GLN A 198 11.12 -10.80 19.01
N GLU A 199 11.61 -9.65 18.57
CA GLU A 199 12.62 -8.84 19.29
C GLU A 199 12.03 -7.76 20.21
N ASN A 200 10.73 -7.46 20.16
CA ASN A 200 10.16 -6.27 20.83
C ASN A 200 9.34 -6.54 22.11
N VAL A 201 9.29 -7.78 22.62
CA VAL A 201 8.44 -8.13 23.77
C VAL A 201 8.76 -7.30 25.02
N ILE A 202 10.04 -7.03 25.29
CA ILE A 202 10.47 -6.27 26.47
C ILE A 202 10.11 -4.79 26.35
N SER A 203 10.31 -4.20 25.16
CA SER A 203 9.98 -2.79 24.92
C SER A 203 8.46 -2.55 24.91
N ASP A 204 7.68 -3.47 24.36
CA ASP A 204 6.22 -3.38 24.34
C ASP A 204 5.63 -3.49 25.75
N PHE A 205 6.18 -4.41 26.58
CA PHE A 205 5.80 -4.54 27.98
C PHE A 205 6.12 -3.25 28.77
N ALA A 206 7.34 -2.71 28.64
CA ALA A 206 7.74 -1.49 29.30
C ALA A 206 6.87 -0.30 28.91
N ASN A 207 6.53 -0.16 27.62
CA ASN A 207 5.67 0.92 27.13
C ASN A 207 4.23 0.84 27.69
N ILE A 208 3.69 -0.38 27.81
CA ILE A 208 2.36 -0.60 28.39
C ILE A 208 2.37 -0.29 29.88
N MET A 209 3.39 -0.77 30.64
CA MET A 209 3.48 -0.53 32.06
C MET A 209 3.65 0.95 32.39
N ASN A 210 4.53 1.67 31.68
CA ASN A 210 4.71 3.11 31.85
C ASN A 210 3.42 3.90 31.56
N LYS A 211 2.61 3.46 30.60
CA LYS A 211 1.32 4.09 30.30
C LYS A 211 0.28 3.83 31.40
N CYS A 212 0.23 2.62 31.95
CA CYS A 212 -0.63 2.29 33.07
C CYS A 212 -0.25 3.10 34.34
N GLU A 213 1.05 3.26 34.60
CA GLU A 213 1.52 4.06 35.74
C GLU A 213 1.15 5.54 35.60
N SER A 214 1.32 6.15 34.42
CA SER A 214 0.91 7.54 34.18
C SER A 214 -0.60 7.78 34.31
N GLU A 215 -1.44 6.81 33.89
CA GLU A 215 -2.88 6.90 34.03
C GLU A 215 -3.35 6.71 35.50
N CYS A 216 -2.57 6.03 36.33
CA CYS A 216 -2.86 5.88 37.78
C CYS A 216 -2.53 7.16 38.58
N ASP A 217 -1.47 7.89 38.20
CA ASP A 217 -1.07 9.15 38.86
C ASP A 217 -2.08 10.28 38.60
N ASP A 218 -2.74 10.30 37.44
CA ASP A 218 -3.79 11.28 37.11
C ASP A 218 -5.12 11.03 37.86
N MET A 219 -5.32 9.86 38.47
CA MET A 219 -6.56 9.52 39.22
C MET A 219 -6.46 9.80 40.73
N HIS A 220 -5.33 10.24 41.26
CA HIS A 220 -5.19 10.66 42.63
C HIS A 220 -4.64 12.11 42.70
N PRO A 221 -5.49 13.14 42.58
CA PRO A 221 -5.08 14.47 42.99
C PRO A 221 -4.82 14.43 44.49
N ALA A 222 -3.61 14.79 44.87
CA ALA A 222 -3.21 14.90 46.26
C ALA A 222 -4.21 15.76 47.05
N VAL A 223 -4.74 15.20 48.16
CA VAL A 223 -5.53 15.89 49.18
C VAL A 223 -4.61 16.80 50.00
#